data_57e0c44ab2fca949de2ef23a4be3d6d7
#
_entry.id   57e0c44ab2fca949de2ef23a4be3d6d7
#
_cell.length_a   1.000
_cell.length_b   1.000
_cell.length_c   1.000
_cell.angle_alpha   90.00
_cell.angle_beta   90.00
_cell.angle_gamma   90.00
#
_symmetry.space_group_name_H-M   'P 1'
#
loop_
_entity.id
_entity.type
_entity.pdbx_description
1 polymer ?
#
loop_
_entity_poly.entity_id
_entity_poly.type
_entity_poly.pdbx_seq_one_letter_code
_entity_poly.pdbx_strand_id
1 'polypeptide(L)'
;MNFYIIGIVVFCLILIGSILLLIYYIKDEKNIKEVTSDTLMKMGKVYTKEEFEDKMFDQYSNILLNVEYENYAYLKDACSDDIYNQILLQVKQNREKQEHDVIKDIKKEFCRLVSFEYVNTLEVAKFWVSYSSVEYITANRKQLLEDGNESIVETIVSGSKDSSVRHEYILTFVRERSQNEDIVCPNCGYQTHMLVLSKCIRCDLEIVPKKSHWVFIGKVSTNLSKQK
;
A
#
# COMPACT_ATOMS: atom_id res chain seq x y z
N MET A 1 -42.52 -27.12 -30.92
CA MET A 1 -42.58 -25.66 -30.91
C MET A 1 -42.21 -25.02 -29.54
N ASN A 2 -42.45 -25.71 -28.41
CA ASN A 2 -42.20 -25.15 -27.06
C ASN A 2 -40.71 -25.10 -26.65
N PHE A 3 -39.85 -25.98 -27.12
CA PHE A 3 -38.44 -26.02 -26.73
C PHE A 3 -37.62 -24.81 -27.25
N TYR A 4 -37.95 -24.30 -28.42
CA TYR A 4 -37.30 -23.09 -28.99
C TYR A 4 -37.63 -21.83 -28.19
N ILE A 5 -38.86 -21.69 -27.72
CA ILE A 5 -39.30 -20.54 -26.92
C ILE A 5 -38.59 -20.56 -25.56
N ILE A 6 -38.47 -21.73 -24.90
CA ILE A 6 -37.76 -21.89 -23.64
C ILE A 6 -36.28 -21.54 -23.81
N GLY A 7 -35.63 -21.97 -24.89
CA GLY A 7 -34.23 -21.65 -25.18
C GLY A 7 -34.00 -20.16 -25.34
N ILE A 8 -34.89 -19.44 -26.05
CA ILE A 8 -34.82 -17.97 -26.22
C ILE A 8 -35.00 -17.25 -24.88
N VAL A 9 -35.95 -17.68 -24.04
CA VAL A 9 -36.19 -17.05 -22.73
C VAL A 9 -34.99 -17.22 -21.82
N VAL A 10 -34.40 -18.43 -21.76
CA VAL A 10 -33.20 -18.68 -20.96
C VAL A 10 -32.00 -17.85 -21.45
N PHE A 11 -31.81 -17.75 -22.76
CA PHE A 11 -30.76 -16.92 -23.33
C PHE A 11 -30.93 -15.42 -23.02
N CYS A 12 -32.16 -14.92 -23.11
CA CYS A 12 -32.48 -13.53 -22.72
C CYS A 12 -32.22 -13.25 -21.23
N LEU A 13 -32.55 -14.20 -20.35
CA LEU A 13 -32.29 -14.06 -18.91
C LEU A 13 -30.80 -14.05 -18.58
N ILE A 14 -29.98 -14.87 -19.26
CA ILE A 14 -28.53 -14.86 -19.13
C ILE A 14 -27.95 -13.52 -19.62
N LEU A 15 -28.40 -12.98 -20.75
CA LEU A 15 -27.97 -11.69 -21.26
C LEU A 15 -28.34 -10.54 -20.31
N ILE A 16 -29.56 -10.53 -19.78
CA ILE A 16 -29.99 -9.52 -18.83
C ILE A 16 -29.16 -9.61 -17.53
N GLY A 17 -28.89 -10.81 -17.02
CA GLY A 17 -28.05 -11.04 -15.87
C GLY A 17 -26.62 -10.55 -16.08
N SER A 18 -26.03 -10.80 -17.26
CA SER A 18 -24.71 -10.33 -17.64
C SER A 18 -24.64 -8.79 -17.73
N ILE A 19 -25.67 -8.16 -18.29
CA ILE A 19 -25.77 -6.70 -18.39
C ILE A 19 -25.92 -6.07 -17.00
N LEU A 20 -26.74 -6.65 -16.11
CA LEU A 20 -26.90 -6.18 -14.73
C LEU A 20 -25.61 -6.32 -13.92
N LEU A 21 -24.88 -7.42 -14.09
CA LEU A 21 -23.55 -7.60 -13.49
C LEU A 21 -22.56 -6.57 -14.02
N LEU A 22 -22.56 -6.29 -15.32
CA LEU A 22 -21.70 -5.26 -15.92
C LEU A 22 -22.04 -3.85 -15.38
N ILE A 23 -23.32 -3.53 -15.27
CA ILE A 23 -23.80 -2.25 -14.71
C ILE A 23 -23.42 -2.15 -13.23
N TYR A 24 -23.54 -3.23 -12.46
CA TYR A 24 -23.12 -3.28 -11.06
C TYR A 24 -21.61 -3.05 -10.94
N TYR A 25 -20.81 -3.70 -11.78
CA TYR A 25 -19.35 -3.54 -11.82
C TYR A 25 -18.92 -2.10 -12.19
N ILE A 26 -19.56 -1.52 -13.21
CA ILE A 26 -19.32 -0.11 -13.63
C ILE A 26 -19.77 0.88 -12.55
N LYS A 27 -20.84 0.56 -11.80
CA LYS A 27 -21.35 1.41 -10.74
C LYS A 27 -20.46 1.38 -9.50
N ASP A 28 -19.85 0.23 -9.21
CA ASP A 28 -18.88 0.08 -8.10
C ASP A 28 -17.55 0.80 -8.41
N GLU A 29 -17.07 0.73 -9.66
CA GLU A 29 -15.92 1.53 -10.13
C GLU A 29 -16.19 3.04 -10.09
N LYS A 30 -17.42 3.49 -10.38
CA LYS A 30 -17.81 4.92 -10.33
C LYS A 30 -18.02 5.47 -8.92
N ASN A 31 -18.18 4.62 -7.91
CA ASN A 31 -18.32 5.04 -6.52
C ASN A 31 -16.99 5.42 -5.85
N ILE A 32 -15.86 5.09 -6.46
CA ILE A 32 -14.56 5.63 -6.06
C ILE A 32 -14.50 7.08 -6.60
N LYS A 33 -15.03 8.02 -5.80
CA LYS A 33 -14.91 9.46 -6.11
C LYS A 33 -13.44 9.82 -6.11
N GLU A 34 -12.91 10.07 -7.29
CA GLU A 34 -11.54 10.54 -7.44
C GLU A 34 -11.39 11.89 -6.75
N VAL A 35 -10.44 11.98 -5.82
CA VAL A 35 -10.12 13.24 -5.16
C VAL A 35 -9.45 14.15 -6.18
N THR A 36 -10.03 15.32 -6.41
CA THR A 36 -9.51 16.29 -7.39
C THR A 36 -8.31 17.05 -6.84
N SER A 37 -7.45 17.53 -7.74
CA SER A 37 -6.30 18.39 -7.40
C SER A 37 -6.74 19.62 -6.61
N ASP A 38 -7.93 20.19 -6.91
CA ASP A 38 -8.51 21.32 -6.19
C ASP A 38 -8.79 21.00 -4.72
N THR A 39 -9.16 19.78 -4.41
CA THR A 39 -9.38 19.33 -3.02
C THR A 39 -8.06 19.31 -2.25
N LEU A 40 -6.99 18.84 -2.87
CA LEU A 40 -5.64 18.85 -2.27
C LEU A 40 -5.10 20.26 -2.08
N MET A 41 -5.29 21.17 -3.04
CA MET A 41 -4.90 22.56 -2.91
C MET A 41 -5.65 23.29 -1.79
N LYS A 42 -6.95 23.07 -1.65
CA LYS A 42 -7.77 23.61 -0.54
C LYS A 42 -7.31 23.13 0.84
N MET A 43 -6.60 22.02 0.89
CA MET A 43 -6.02 21.44 2.10
C MET A 43 -4.60 21.94 2.38
N GLY A 44 -4.12 22.96 1.64
CA GLY A 44 -2.80 23.56 1.83
C GLY A 44 -1.64 22.61 1.46
N LYS A 45 -1.86 21.67 0.53
CA LYS A 45 -0.83 20.73 0.10
C LYS A 45 0.04 21.34 -1.00
N VAL A 46 1.36 21.20 -0.83
CA VAL A 46 2.37 21.72 -1.76
C VAL A 46 2.61 20.77 -2.94
N TYR A 47 2.08 19.53 -2.86
CA TYR A 47 2.29 18.50 -3.87
C TYR A 47 1.17 18.49 -4.91
N THR A 48 1.51 18.21 -6.16
CA THR A 48 0.51 17.77 -7.13
C THR A 48 -0.10 16.45 -6.68
N LYS A 49 -1.26 16.09 -7.23
CA LYS A 49 -1.90 14.81 -6.95
C LYS A 49 -0.98 13.64 -7.30
N GLU A 50 -0.35 13.71 -8.46
CA GLU A 50 0.56 12.70 -8.99
C GLU A 50 1.78 12.51 -8.09
N GLU A 51 2.41 13.62 -7.66
CA GLU A 51 3.55 13.57 -6.73
C GLU A 51 3.16 12.94 -5.39
N PHE A 52 1.94 13.21 -4.91
CA PHE A 52 1.45 12.63 -3.67
C PHE A 52 1.18 11.14 -3.82
N GLU A 53 0.56 10.71 -4.92
CA GLU A 53 0.30 9.32 -5.25
C GLU A 53 1.61 8.52 -5.39
N ASP A 54 2.60 9.07 -6.09
CA ASP A 54 3.91 8.46 -6.25
C ASP A 54 4.63 8.30 -4.92
N LYS A 55 4.66 9.36 -4.12
CA LYS A 55 5.29 9.34 -2.80
C LYS A 55 4.69 8.29 -1.87
N MET A 56 3.36 8.13 -1.89
CA MET A 56 2.69 7.14 -1.03
C MET A 56 2.91 5.71 -1.51
N PHE A 57 2.99 5.51 -2.83
CA PHE A 57 3.36 4.21 -3.38
C PHE A 57 4.82 3.85 -3.04
N ASP A 58 5.75 4.79 -3.17
CA ASP A 58 7.16 4.59 -2.81
C ASP A 58 7.30 4.25 -1.32
N GLN A 59 6.56 4.94 -0.44
CA GLN A 59 6.55 4.62 0.98
C GLN A 59 6.04 3.19 1.23
N TYR A 60 4.96 2.77 0.55
CA TYR A 60 4.44 1.41 0.68
C TYR A 60 5.41 0.35 0.15
N SER A 61 6.03 0.60 -0.99
CA SER A 61 7.07 -0.28 -1.56
C SER A 61 8.26 -0.42 -0.62
N ASN A 62 8.68 0.69 0.00
CA ASN A 62 9.74 0.66 1.00
C ASN A 62 9.33 -0.13 2.25
N ILE A 63 8.06 -0.08 2.69
CA ILE A 63 7.58 -0.92 3.78
C ILE A 63 7.74 -2.40 3.40
N LEU A 64 7.29 -2.81 2.19
CA LEU A 64 7.42 -4.20 1.73
C LEU A 64 8.87 -4.67 1.72
N LEU A 65 9.79 -3.88 1.16
CA LEU A 65 11.22 -4.20 1.12
C LEU A 65 11.84 -4.25 2.52
N ASN A 66 11.44 -3.34 3.42
CA ASN A 66 11.98 -3.33 4.78
C ASN A 66 11.43 -4.47 5.66
N VAL A 67 10.30 -5.09 5.30
CA VAL A 67 9.84 -6.36 5.89
C VAL A 67 10.81 -7.48 5.50
N GLU A 68 11.18 -7.60 4.22
CA GLU A 68 12.14 -8.59 3.73
C GLU A 68 13.51 -8.44 4.42
N TYR A 69 14.00 -7.19 4.51
CA TYR A 69 15.30 -6.89 5.13
C TYR A 69 15.26 -6.85 6.67
N GLU A 70 14.09 -7.10 7.28
CA GLU A 70 13.87 -7.04 8.73
C GLU A 70 14.35 -5.72 9.36
N ASN A 71 14.18 -4.58 8.65
CA ASN A 71 14.54 -3.26 9.16
C ASN A 71 13.46 -2.72 10.10
N TYR A 72 13.45 -3.23 11.31
CA TYR A 72 12.42 -2.91 12.31
C TYR A 72 12.38 -1.44 12.71
N ALA A 73 13.51 -0.72 12.65
CA ALA A 73 13.56 0.71 12.97
C ALA A 73 12.71 1.52 11.97
N TYR A 74 12.87 1.23 10.67
CA TYR A 74 12.06 1.86 9.62
C TYR A 74 10.58 1.46 9.74
N LEU A 75 10.30 0.17 9.93
CA LEU A 75 8.92 -0.33 10.01
C LEU A 75 8.15 0.26 11.20
N LYS A 76 8.83 0.46 12.35
CA LYS A 76 8.22 1.08 13.53
C LYS A 76 7.85 2.54 13.29
N ASP A 77 8.63 3.26 12.47
CA ASP A 77 8.36 4.65 12.13
C ASP A 77 7.29 4.77 11.02
N ALA A 78 7.33 3.90 10.01
CA ALA A 78 6.48 3.95 8.84
C ALA A 78 5.08 3.33 9.02
N CYS A 79 4.88 2.47 10.03
CA CYS A 79 3.65 1.73 10.27
C CYS A 79 3.02 2.07 11.63
N SER A 80 1.69 1.90 11.73
CA SER A 80 1.03 1.91 13.04
C SER A 80 1.51 0.74 13.92
N ASP A 81 1.37 0.88 15.24
CA ASP A 81 1.74 -0.17 16.18
C ASP A 81 1.06 -1.52 15.87
N ASP A 82 -0.21 -1.50 15.45
CA ASP A 82 -0.93 -2.71 15.10
C ASP A 82 -0.33 -3.41 13.88
N ILE A 83 -0.01 -2.66 12.81
CA ILE A 83 0.62 -3.20 11.60
C ILE A 83 2.04 -3.67 11.92
N TYR A 84 2.81 -2.88 12.67
CA TYR A 84 4.15 -3.26 13.10
C TYR A 84 4.15 -4.58 13.88
N ASN A 85 3.24 -4.74 14.84
CA ASN A 85 3.11 -5.97 15.63
C ASN A 85 2.69 -7.18 14.77
N GLN A 86 1.80 -6.99 13.78
CA GLN A 86 1.44 -8.04 12.83
C GLN A 86 2.65 -8.50 12.01
N ILE A 87 3.47 -7.55 11.52
CA ILE A 87 4.70 -7.85 10.78
C ILE A 87 5.66 -8.65 11.67
N LEU A 88 5.89 -8.21 12.91
CA LEU A 88 6.76 -8.92 13.86
C LEU A 88 6.28 -10.36 14.10
N LEU A 89 4.98 -10.55 14.24
CA LEU A 89 4.40 -11.88 14.43
C LEU A 89 4.65 -12.78 13.21
N GLN A 90 4.44 -12.26 12.00
CA GLN A 90 4.70 -13.00 10.76
C GLN A 90 6.18 -13.38 10.64
N VAL A 91 7.09 -12.44 10.84
CA VAL A 91 8.54 -12.71 10.79
C VAL A 91 8.95 -13.76 11.84
N LYS A 92 8.40 -13.68 13.05
CA LYS A 92 8.66 -14.70 14.07
C LYS A 92 8.20 -16.09 13.64
N GLN A 93 6.98 -16.20 13.07
CA GLN A 93 6.45 -17.48 12.58
C GLN A 93 7.31 -18.05 11.45
N ASN A 94 7.79 -17.21 10.53
CA ASN A 94 8.66 -17.61 9.44
C ASN A 94 10.02 -18.12 9.98
N ARG A 95 10.59 -17.43 10.96
CA ARG A 95 11.84 -17.88 11.61
C ARG A 95 11.69 -19.23 12.31
N GLU A 96 10.56 -19.47 12.99
CA GLU A 96 10.28 -20.77 13.63
C GLU A 96 10.23 -21.92 12.60
N LYS A 97 9.80 -21.62 11.36
CA LYS A 97 9.78 -22.57 10.25
C LYS A 97 11.09 -22.63 9.46
N GLN A 98 12.06 -21.77 9.78
CA GLN A 98 13.29 -21.53 9.01
C GLN A 98 12.99 -21.05 7.58
N GLU A 99 11.89 -20.30 7.41
CA GLU A 99 11.43 -19.71 6.16
C GLU A 99 11.79 -18.22 6.08
N HIS A 100 11.98 -17.73 4.86
CA HIS A 100 12.25 -16.32 4.58
C HIS A 100 11.40 -15.86 3.40
N ASP A 101 10.60 -14.81 3.62
CA ASP A 101 9.81 -14.18 2.56
C ASP A 101 10.73 -13.31 1.70
N VAL A 102 10.65 -13.49 0.38
CA VAL A 102 11.39 -12.68 -0.59
C VAL A 102 10.40 -11.96 -1.50
N ILE A 103 10.54 -10.64 -1.59
CA ILE A 103 9.78 -9.80 -2.50
C ILE A 103 10.74 -8.97 -3.37
N LYS A 104 10.58 -9.04 -4.69
CA LYS A 104 11.44 -8.36 -5.66
C LYS A 104 10.64 -7.76 -6.80
N ASP A 105 11.30 -6.91 -7.58
CA ASP A 105 10.76 -6.36 -8.83
C ASP A 105 9.36 -5.74 -8.65
N ILE A 106 9.19 -4.97 -7.58
CA ILE A 106 7.93 -4.26 -7.33
C ILE A 106 7.76 -3.20 -8.43
N LYS A 107 6.74 -3.39 -9.27
CA LYS A 107 6.42 -2.50 -10.40
C LYS A 107 5.04 -1.90 -10.22
N LYS A 108 4.96 -0.59 -10.04
CA LYS A 108 3.71 0.14 -9.98
C LYS A 108 2.98 0.06 -11.32
N GLU A 109 1.72 -0.33 -11.32
CA GLU A 109 0.81 -0.19 -12.45
C GLU A 109 0.05 1.13 -12.32
N PHE A 110 -0.54 1.36 -11.16
CA PHE A 110 -1.11 2.66 -10.80
C PHE A 110 -1.17 2.82 -9.27
N CYS A 111 -1.27 4.08 -8.84
CA CYS A 111 -1.65 4.48 -7.50
C CYS A 111 -2.55 5.70 -7.63
N ARG A 112 -3.76 5.67 -7.07
CA ARG A 112 -4.76 6.74 -7.18
C ARG A 112 -5.31 7.09 -5.82
N LEU A 113 -5.30 8.35 -5.48
CA LEU A 113 -5.94 8.87 -4.28
C LEU A 113 -7.47 8.81 -4.45
N VAL A 114 -8.13 7.99 -3.63
CA VAL A 114 -9.58 7.74 -3.70
C VAL A 114 -10.36 8.42 -2.59
N SER A 115 -9.70 8.72 -1.46
CA SER A 115 -10.31 9.46 -0.35
C SER A 115 -9.24 10.25 0.39
N PHE A 116 -9.61 11.47 0.78
CA PHE A 116 -8.85 12.29 1.71
C PHE A 116 -9.82 12.95 2.67
N GLU A 117 -9.66 12.65 3.95
CA GLU A 117 -10.61 13.07 4.99
C GLU A 117 -9.86 13.61 6.21
N TYR A 118 -10.52 14.50 6.94
CA TYR A 118 -10.10 14.91 8.27
C TYR A 118 -10.95 14.18 9.31
N VAL A 119 -10.29 13.41 10.16
CA VAL A 119 -10.94 12.71 11.28
C VAL A 119 -10.31 13.21 12.58
N ASN A 120 -11.00 14.07 13.30
CA ASN A 120 -10.46 14.76 14.47
C ASN A 120 -9.17 15.53 14.16
N THR A 121 -8.06 15.11 14.76
CA THR A 121 -6.72 15.69 14.56
C THR A 121 -5.92 14.99 13.44
N LEU A 122 -6.51 13.98 12.80
CA LEU A 122 -5.82 13.16 11.80
C LEU A 122 -6.25 13.55 10.38
N GLU A 123 -5.28 13.56 9.49
CA GLU A 123 -5.49 13.46 8.04
C GLU A 123 -5.48 11.98 7.67
N VAL A 124 -6.50 11.53 6.96
CA VAL A 124 -6.63 10.14 6.50
C VAL A 124 -6.67 10.14 4.98
N ALA A 125 -5.73 9.43 4.36
CA ALA A 125 -5.67 9.29 2.91
C ALA A 125 -5.78 7.81 2.53
N LYS A 126 -6.65 7.52 1.54
CA LYS A 126 -6.81 6.18 0.99
C LYS A 126 -6.41 6.17 -0.47
N PHE A 127 -5.63 5.16 -0.85
CA PHE A 127 -5.11 5.01 -2.21
C PHE A 127 -5.52 3.67 -2.78
N TRP A 128 -6.10 3.67 -3.95
CA TRP A 128 -6.25 2.45 -4.74
C TRP A 128 -4.97 2.21 -5.51
N VAL A 129 -4.34 1.08 -5.25
CA VAL A 129 -3.06 0.72 -5.85
C VAL A 129 -3.16 -0.62 -6.58
N SER A 130 -2.46 -0.70 -7.71
CA SER A 130 -2.15 -1.94 -8.40
C SER A 130 -0.66 -1.98 -8.69
N TYR A 131 -0.05 -3.11 -8.39
CA TYR A 131 1.37 -3.36 -8.66
C TYR A 131 1.59 -4.85 -8.91
N SER A 132 2.70 -5.18 -9.53
CA SER A 132 3.19 -6.55 -9.65
C SER A 132 4.52 -6.70 -8.93
N SER A 133 4.77 -7.88 -8.37
CA SER A 133 6.02 -8.25 -7.70
C SER A 133 6.34 -9.71 -7.95
N VAL A 134 7.60 -10.07 -7.83
CA VAL A 134 8.05 -11.47 -7.76
C VAL A 134 8.12 -11.85 -6.29
N GLU A 135 7.35 -12.85 -5.88
CA GLU A 135 7.21 -13.27 -4.50
C GLU A 135 7.43 -14.77 -4.36
N TYR A 136 8.29 -15.14 -3.42
CA TYR A 136 8.54 -16.52 -3.09
C TYR A 136 9.06 -16.67 -1.66
N ILE A 137 8.90 -17.87 -1.10
CA ILE A 137 9.41 -18.21 0.22
C ILE A 137 10.58 -19.18 0.03
N THR A 138 11.70 -18.88 0.68
CA THR A 138 12.85 -19.79 0.76
C THR A 138 12.93 -20.43 2.13
N ALA A 139 13.51 -21.62 2.19
CA ALA A 139 13.86 -22.29 3.46
C ALA A 139 15.23 -22.93 3.37
N ASN A 140 15.97 -22.87 4.46
CA ASN A 140 17.23 -23.58 4.62
C ASN A 140 16.95 -25.05 4.96
N ARG A 141 17.31 -25.97 4.05
CA ARG A 141 17.15 -27.42 4.24
C ARG A 141 18.49 -28.14 4.23
N LYS A 142 18.62 -29.10 5.12
CA LYS A 142 19.77 -30.00 5.09
C LYS A 142 19.62 -30.95 3.89
N GLN A 143 20.65 -31.05 3.07
CA GLN A 143 20.75 -31.97 1.97
C GLN A 143 21.99 -32.85 2.17
N LEU A 144 21.82 -34.16 2.05
CA LEU A 144 22.92 -35.10 2.05
C LEU A 144 23.58 -35.05 0.67
N LEU A 145 24.86 -34.77 0.62
CA LEU A 145 25.65 -34.79 -0.61
C LEU A 145 26.07 -36.24 -0.97
N GLU A 146 26.47 -36.45 -2.21
CA GLU A 146 26.91 -37.78 -2.70
C GLU A 146 28.13 -38.33 -1.96
N ASP A 147 28.92 -37.43 -1.34
CA ASP A 147 30.10 -37.77 -0.51
C ASP A 147 29.73 -38.14 0.94
N GLY A 148 28.45 -38.16 1.29
CA GLY A 148 27.96 -38.45 2.64
C GLY A 148 27.99 -37.25 3.61
N ASN A 149 28.43 -36.07 3.18
CA ASN A 149 28.42 -34.86 3.97
C ASN A 149 27.04 -34.17 3.93
N GLU A 150 26.64 -33.53 5.05
CA GLU A 150 25.43 -32.67 5.08
C GLU A 150 25.81 -31.25 4.63
N SER A 151 25.03 -30.70 3.70
CA SER A 151 25.07 -29.28 3.36
C SER A 151 23.73 -28.61 3.65
N ILE A 152 23.77 -27.29 3.94
CA ILE A 152 22.56 -26.48 4.05
C ILE A 152 22.34 -25.82 2.70
N VAL A 153 21.21 -26.12 2.06
CA VAL A 153 20.83 -25.57 0.77
C VAL A 153 19.55 -24.76 0.92
N GLU A 154 19.60 -23.53 0.41
CA GLU A 154 18.41 -22.70 0.29
C GLU A 154 17.51 -23.22 -0.82
N THR A 155 16.27 -23.55 -0.51
CA THR A 155 15.28 -24.07 -1.45
C THR A 155 14.03 -23.19 -1.45
N ILE A 156 13.40 -23.03 -2.62
CA ILE A 156 12.09 -22.38 -2.70
C ILE A 156 11.04 -23.37 -2.22
N VAL A 157 10.27 -22.97 -1.22
CA VAL A 157 9.18 -23.79 -0.64
C VAL A 157 7.80 -23.33 -1.11
N SER A 158 7.67 -22.08 -1.57
CA SER A 158 6.43 -21.52 -2.11
C SER A 158 6.74 -20.36 -3.06
N GLY A 159 5.85 -20.14 -4.04
CA GLY A 159 6.02 -19.09 -5.04
C GLY A 159 7.02 -19.48 -6.16
N SER A 160 7.45 -18.48 -6.94
CA SER A 160 8.39 -18.68 -8.07
C SER A 160 9.27 -17.43 -8.26
N LYS A 161 10.56 -17.66 -8.60
CA LYS A 161 11.49 -16.58 -9.00
C LYS A 161 11.19 -16.03 -10.40
N ASP A 162 10.48 -16.81 -11.23
CA ASP A 162 10.30 -16.53 -12.65
C ASP A 162 8.90 -16.02 -13.00
N SER A 163 8.02 -15.89 -11.99
CA SER A 163 6.66 -15.39 -12.21
C SER A 163 6.34 -14.22 -11.28
N SER A 164 5.72 -13.17 -11.84
CA SER A 164 5.20 -12.07 -11.06
C SER A 164 3.76 -12.30 -10.66
N VAL A 165 3.40 -11.81 -9.47
CA VAL A 165 2.04 -11.81 -8.93
C VAL A 165 1.52 -10.39 -8.97
N ARG A 166 0.28 -10.20 -9.42
CA ARG A 166 -0.40 -8.92 -9.42
C ARG A 166 -1.19 -8.75 -8.13
N HIS A 167 -1.07 -7.57 -7.55
CA HIS A 167 -1.73 -7.17 -6.32
C HIS A 167 -2.59 -5.93 -6.57
N GLU A 168 -3.74 -5.89 -5.88
CA GLU A 168 -4.64 -4.76 -5.93
C GLU A 168 -5.27 -4.52 -4.56
N TYR A 169 -5.02 -3.32 -4.01
CA TYR A 169 -5.42 -2.96 -2.64
C TYR A 169 -5.91 -1.53 -2.54
N ILE A 170 -6.74 -1.28 -1.53
CA ILE A 170 -6.92 0.05 -0.95
C ILE A 170 -5.96 0.15 0.23
N LEU A 171 -4.96 1.02 0.12
CA LEU A 171 -4.02 1.35 1.20
C LEU A 171 -4.57 2.53 2.00
N THR A 172 -4.41 2.50 3.32
CA THR A 172 -4.79 3.60 4.19
C THR A 172 -3.58 4.12 4.93
N PHE A 173 -3.37 5.44 4.82
CA PHE A 173 -2.34 6.17 5.54
C PHE A 173 -2.98 7.24 6.41
N VAL A 174 -2.36 7.52 7.56
CA VAL A 174 -2.76 8.61 8.45
C VAL A 174 -1.56 9.50 8.75
N ARG A 175 -1.86 10.76 9.05
CA ARG A 175 -0.89 11.73 9.53
C ARG A 175 -1.55 12.61 10.58
N GLU A 176 -0.85 12.92 11.67
CA GLU A 176 -1.31 13.96 12.59
C GLU A 176 -1.34 15.31 11.86
N ARG A 177 -2.45 16.00 11.98
CA ARG A 177 -2.56 17.38 11.53
C ARG A 177 -1.74 18.24 12.48
N SER A 178 -0.74 18.93 11.97
CA SER A 178 -0.05 19.97 12.71
C SER A 178 -1.08 21.04 13.08
N GLN A 179 -1.61 20.97 14.30
CA GLN A 179 -2.36 22.08 14.87
C GLN A 179 -1.32 23.12 15.32
N ASN A 180 -1.22 24.24 14.60
CA ASN A 180 -0.63 25.50 15.03
C ASN A 180 0.51 25.41 16.08
N GLU A 181 1.37 24.39 16.03
CA GLU A 181 2.60 24.44 16.79
C GLU A 181 3.52 25.43 16.08
N ASP A 182 3.95 26.45 16.80
CA ASP A 182 5.00 27.37 16.35
C ASP A 182 6.19 26.56 15.88
N ILE A 183 6.43 26.57 14.59
CA ILE A 183 7.58 25.91 14.04
C ILE A 183 8.78 26.80 14.27
N VAL A 184 9.66 26.38 15.16
CA VAL A 184 10.93 27.06 15.42
C VAL A 184 11.98 26.57 14.44
N CYS A 185 12.51 27.47 13.63
CA CYS A 185 13.61 27.12 12.73
C CYS A 185 14.85 26.74 13.54
N PRO A 186 15.41 25.52 13.35
CA PRO A 186 16.56 25.06 14.11
C PRO A 186 17.84 25.84 13.83
N ASN A 187 17.90 26.59 12.72
CA ASN A 187 19.06 27.37 12.33
C ASN A 187 19.01 28.82 12.85
N CYS A 188 17.89 29.52 12.69
CA CYS A 188 17.81 30.94 12.99
C CYS A 188 16.85 31.29 14.12
N GLY A 189 16.18 30.31 14.75
CA GLY A 189 15.22 30.51 15.84
C GLY A 189 13.93 31.22 15.45
N TYR A 190 13.68 31.47 14.15
CA TYR A 190 12.46 32.13 13.70
C TYR A 190 11.25 31.24 13.97
N GLN A 191 10.23 31.78 14.62
CA GLN A 191 8.95 31.10 14.87
C GLN A 191 7.96 31.46 13.79
N THR A 192 7.27 30.46 13.25
CA THR A 192 6.18 30.64 12.28
C THR A 192 5.05 29.69 12.55
N HIS A 193 3.82 30.18 12.40
CA HIS A 193 2.61 29.37 12.50
C HIS A 193 2.24 28.64 11.19
N MET A 194 2.92 28.99 10.09
CA MET A 194 2.64 28.42 8.75
C MET A 194 3.93 28.05 8.03
N LEU A 195 4.06 26.79 7.64
CA LEU A 195 4.98 26.39 6.57
C LEU A 195 4.23 26.53 5.24
N VAL A 196 4.35 27.67 4.60
CA VAL A 196 3.81 27.90 3.25
C VAL A 196 4.67 27.19 2.20
N LEU A 197 5.94 26.99 2.50
CA LEU A 197 6.93 26.22 1.77
C LEU A 197 7.73 25.50 2.84
N SER A 198 8.18 24.28 2.61
CA SER A 198 9.03 23.49 3.52
C SER A 198 10.32 24.21 3.93
N LYS A 199 10.36 25.54 3.87
CA LYS A 199 11.54 26.36 4.09
C LYS A 199 11.26 27.48 5.09
N CYS A 200 12.26 27.78 5.88
CA CYS A 200 12.23 28.95 6.74
C CYS A 200 12.24 30.23 5.89
N ILE A 201 11.24 31.08 6.06
CA ILE A 201 11.13 32.35 5.31
C ILE A 201 12.25 33.34 5.64
N ARG A 202 13.01 33.09 6.73
CA ARG A 202 14.09 33.98 7.18
C ARG A 202 15.47 33.54 6.71
N CYS A 203 15.73 32.23 6.56
CA CYS A 203 17.06 31.71 6.24
C CYS A 203 17.06 30.59 5.19
N ASP A 204 15.94 30.36 4.50
CA ASP A 204 15.73 29.36 3.45
C ASP A 204 16.07 27.91 3.85
N LEU A 205 16.37 27.63 5.14
CA LEU A 205 16.59 26.28 5.60
C LEU A 205 15.31 25.46 5.41
N GLU A 206 15.43 24.29 4.83
CA GLU A 206 14.35 23.33 4.73
C GLU A 206 13.96 22.83 6.13
N ILE A 207 12.73 23.11 6.56
CA ILE A 207 12.17 22.67 7.84
C ILE A 207 11.26 21.49 7.58
N VAL A 208 11.72 20.29 7.92
CA VAL A 208 10.88 19.09 7.93
C VAL A 208 10.27 18.99 9.34
N PRO A 209 8.95 19.21 9.50
CA PRO A 209 8.31 19.04 10.80
C PRO A 209 8.51 17.59 11.27
N LYS A 210 9.07 17.40 12.47
CA LYS A 210 9.39 16.08 13.04
C LYS A 210 8.17 15.14 13.20
N LYS A 211 6.94 15.63 13.09
CA LYS A 211 5.70 14.86 13.33
C LYS A 211 4.75 14.75 12.13
N SER A 212 5.19 15.08 10.91
CA SER A 212 4.29 15.15 9.75
C SER A 212 4.52 14.08 8.69
N HIS A 213 5.05 12.92 9.06
CA HIS A 213 5.15 11.81 8.12
C HIS A 213 3.87 10.98 8.11
N TRP A 214 3.57 10.41 6.96
CA TRP A 214 2.44 9.52 6.78
C TRP A 214 2.76 8.14 7.36
N VAL A 215 1.84 7.61 8.14
CA VAL A 215 1.94 6.30 8.78
C VAL A 215 0.97 5.34 8.11
N PHE A 216 1.45 4.20 7.67
CA PHE A 216 0.62 3.15 7.10
C PHE A 216 -0.17 2.43 8.20
N ILE A 217 -1.51 2.36 8.05
CA ILE A 217 -2.40 1.76 9.04
C ILE A 217 -3.14 0.53 8.54
N GLY A 218 -3.04 0.19 7.26
CA GLY A 218 -3.65 -1.03 6.75
C GLY A 218 -3.90 -1.05 5.26
N LYS A 219 -4.25 -2.25 4.79
CA LYS A 219 -4.65 -2.52 3.41
C LYS A 219 -5.88 -3.42 3.36
N VAL A 220 -6.74 -3.19 2.36
CA VAL A 220 -7.90 -4.04 2.05
C VAL A 220 -7.80 -4.49 0.61
N SER A 221 -7.93 -5.81 0.37
CA SER A 221 -7.95 -6.34 -1.00
C SER A 221 -9.22 -5.91 -1.73
N THR A 222 -9.08 -5.43 -2.95
CA THR A 222 -10.20 -5.08 -3.82
C THR A 222 -10.79 -6.32 -4.51
N ASN A 223 -10.07 -7.45 -4.51
CA ASN A 223 -10.49 -8.71 -5.12
C ASN A 223 -11.39 -9.57 -4.21
N LEU A 224 -12.44 -9.01 -3.62
CA LEU A 224 -13.43 -9.79 -2.84
C LEU A 224 -14.23 -10.81 -3.65
N SER A 225 -14.08 -10.86 -4.98
CA SER A 225 -14.88 -11.71 -5.88
C SER A 225 -14.22 -13.04 -6.28
N LYS A 226 -13.01 -13.37 -5.83
CA LYS A 226 -12.30 -14.61 -6.25
C LYS A 226 -12.08 -15.65 -5.14
N GLN A 227 -12.67 -15.47 -3.97
CA GLN A 227 -12.71 -16.52 -2.95
C GLN A 227 -14.13 -17.14 -2.94
N LYS A 228 -14.38 -18.05 -3.87
CA LYS A 228 -15.40 -19.09 -3.77
C LYS A 228 -14.86 -20.40 -4.33
#